data_41f4c2c537c8713916617b0b47a94be6
#
_entry.id   41f4c2c537c8713916617b0b47a94be6
#
_cell.length_a   1.000
_cell.length_b   1.000
_cell.length_c   1.000
_cell.angle_alpha   90.00
_cell.angle_beta   90.00
_cell.angle_gamma   90.00
#
_symmetry.space_group_name_H-M   'P 1'
#
loop_
_entity.id
_entity.type
_entity.pdbx_description
1 polymer ?
#
loop_
_entity_poly.entity_id
_entity_poly.type
_entity_poly.pdbx_seq_one_letter_code
_entity_poly.pdbx_strand_id
1 'polypeptide(L)'
;MVYIVLLRGINVSGKNKIPMTELRELLNDLEFKNVQTYIQSGNIILESEETKETISKKIKQGIHQKYEYDVPVIVRTVSEWEKAIKAYPFSIENEKIVAFSFLNTMSSQTEIEVKGIKEDQYKIDKDIVYLHCPSGFGRTKLTNNILEKKLDVIATTRNYKTTVKLLEMATNQ
;
A
#
# COMPACT_ATOMS: atom_id res chain seq x y z
N MET A 1 16.91 8.01 6.03
CA MET A 1 16.49 6.66 5.55
C MET A 1 15.36 6.81 4.54
N VAL A 2 15.36 6.02 3.46
CA VAL A 2 14.31 6.03 2.43
C VAL A 2 13.13 5.15 2.86
N TYR A 3 11.92 5.66 2.68
CA TYR A 3 10.68 4.96 2.97
C TYR A 3 9.73 4.94 1.76
N ILE A 4 8.96 3.87 1.66
CA ILE A 4 7.83 3.72 0.76
C ILE A 4 6.56 3.89 1.58
N VAL A 5 5.72 4.85 1.20
CA VAL A 5 4.49 5.20 1.91
C VAL A 5 3.29 5.00 1.01
N LEU A 6 2.28 4.33 1.54
CA LEU A 6 1.02 4.06 0.84
C LEU A 6 -0.13 4.75 1.55
N LEU A 7 -0.92 5.50 0.79
CA LEU A 7 -2.18 6.07 1.24
C LEU A 7 -3.34 5.15 0.86
N ARG A 8 -4.27 4.93 1.78
CA ARG A 8 -5.45 4.07 1.55
C ARG A 8 -6.64 4.93 1.16
N GLY A 9 -7.22 4.64 -0.02
CA GLY A 9 -8.53 5.17 -0.41
C GLY A 9 -8.56 6.64 -0.83
N ILE A 10 -7.47 7.17 -1.42
CA ILE A 10 -7.48 8.47 -2.06
C ILE A 10 -7.75 8.35 -3.57
N ASN A 11 -8.33 9.39 -4.15
CA ASN A 11 -8.59 9.52 -5.59
C ASN A 11 -9.37 8.33 -6.19
N VAL A 12 -10.21 7.67 -5.39
CA VAL A 12 -11.01 6.51 -5.83
C VAL A 12 -12.48 6.92 -5.89
N SER A 13 -13.12 6.67 -7.03
CA SER A 13 -14.56 6.95 -7.25
C SER A 13 -14.97 8.38 -6.85
N GLY A 14 -14.09 9.35 -7.08
CA GLY A 14 -14.33 10.75 -6.76
C GLY A 14 -14.24 11.12 -5.27
N LYS A 15 -13.87 10.18 -4.41
CA LYS A 15 -13.68 10.41 -2.97
C LYS A 15 -12.22 10.75 -2.64
N ASN A 16 -12.03 11.50 -1.56
CA ASN A 16 -10.73 11.86 -1.01
C ASN A 16 -9.76 12.36 -2.09
N LYS A 17 -10.20 13.33 -2.87
CA LYS A 17 -9.39 13.91 -3.97
C LYS A 17 -8.21 14.66 -3.41
N ILE A 18 -7.01 14.23 -3.74
CA ILE A 18 -5.75 14.88 -3.41
C ILE A 18 -4.89 14.96 -4.68
N PRO A 19 -4.68 16.13 -5.27
CA PRO A 19 -3.76 16.32 -6.39
C PRO A 19 -2.33 15.96 -5.96
N MET A 20 -1.59 15.25 -6.82
CA MET A 20 -0.23 14.80 -6.46
C MET A 20 0.74 15.96 -6.24
N THR A 21 0.55 17.08 -6.92
CA THR A 21 1.35 18.31 -6.68
C THR A 21 1.14 18.84 -5.27
N GLU A 22 -0.12 19.00 -4.86
CA GLU A 22 -0.46 19.44 -3.51
C GLU A 22 -0.04 18.45 -2.41
N LEU A 23 -0.08 17.16 -2.70
CA LEU A 23 0.42 16.13 -1.80
C LEU A 23 1.93 16.28 -1.57
N ARG A 24 2.71 16.50 -2.65
CA ARG A 24 4.16 16.71 -2.52
C ARG A 24 4.47 18.00 -1.76
N GLU A 25 3.75 19.09 -2.00
CA GLU A 25 3.88 20.33 -1.25
C GLU A 25 3.62 20.10 0.24
N LEU A 26 2.50 19.45 0.60
CA LEU A 26 2.19 19.10 1.98
C LEU A 26 3.31 18.28 2.65
N LEU A 27 3.85 17.30 1.95
CA LEU A 27 4.92 16.45 2.50
C LEU A 27 6.24 17.21 2.67
N ASN A 28 6.55 18.15 1.78
CA ASN A 28 7.69 19.06 1.95
C ASN A 28 7.48 20.02 3.13
N ASP A 29 6.28 20.55 3.32
CA ASP A 29 5.91 21.41 4.46
C ASP A 29 6.01 20.63 5.79
N LEU A 30 5.80 19.31 5.76
CA LEU A 30 6.04 18.40 6.88
C LEU A 30 7.54 18.04 7.07
N GLU A 31 8.45 18.69 6.34
CA GLU A 31 9.90 18.56 6.42
C GLU A 31 10.45 17.19 5.96
N PHE A 32 9.67 16.41 5.20
CA PHE A 32 10.20 15.21 4.53
C PHE A 32 11.08 15.61 3.34
N LYS A 33 12.13 14.83 3.09
CA LYS A 33 13.10 15.10 2.02
C LYS A 33 12.88 14.17 0.82
N ASN A 34 13.35 14.62 -0.36
CA ASN A 34 13.35 13.84 -1.60
C ASN A 34 12.01 13.20 -1.93
N VAL A 35 10.92 13.96 -1.70
CA VAL A 35 9.54 13.49 -1.89
C VAL A 35 9.24 13.26 -3.36
N GLN A 36 8.85 12.04 -3.69
CA GLN A 36 8.35 11.65 -5.01
C GLN A 36 6.99 10.95 -4.87
N THR A 37 6.16 11.07 -5.89
CA THR A 37 4.88 10.36 -5.98
C THR A 37 4.82 9.56 -7.26
N TYR A 38 4.13 8.42 -7.22
CA TYR A 38 3.91 7.58 -8.40
C TYR A 38 2.44 7.31 -8.59
N ILE A 39 1.89 7.69 -9.76
CA ILE A 39 0.47 7.65 -10.11
C ILE A 39 -0.43 8.29 -9.06
N GLN A 40 -1.77 8.21 -9.24
CA GLN A 40 -2.75 8.95 -8.44
C GLN A 40 -3.22 8.19 -7.18
N SER A 41 -2.79 6.97 -6.96
CA SER A 41 -3.32 6.09 -5.91
C SER A 41 -2.63 6.24 -4.54
N GLY A 42 -1.83 7.28 -4.36
CA GLY A 42 -1.18 7.57 -3.07
C GLY A 42 0.05 6.71 -2.80
N ASN A 43 0.94 6.63 -3.77
CA ASN A 43 2.26 5.98 -3.63
C ASN A 43 3.31 7.08 -3.49
N ILE A 44 4.08 7.03 -2.42
CA ILE A 44 5.06 8.06 -2.07
C ILE A 44 6.40 7.39 -1.76
N ILE A 45 7.47 8.02 -2.22
CA ILE A 45 8.83 7.77 -1.75
C ILE A 45 9.29 9.04 -1.03
N LEU A 46 9.89 8.89 0.13
CA LEU A 46 10.43 10.01 0.89
C LEU A 46 11.62 9.58 1.75
N GLU A 47 12.41 10.55 2.18
CA GLU A 47 13.47 10.37 3.15
C GLU A 47 13.11 11.04 4.49
N SER A 48 13.41 10.34 5.58
CA SER A 48 13.24 10.83 6.94
C SER A 48 14.18 10.11 7.91
N GLU A 49 14.49 10.75 9.04
CA GLU A 49 15.17 10.14 10.19
C GLU A 49 14.17 9.65 11.26
N GLU A 50 12.88 9.92 11.05
CA GLU A 50 11.82 9.55 11.98
C GLU A 50 11.44 8.07 11.85
N THR A 51 10.75 7.54 12.85
CA THR A 51 10.20 6.17 12.83
C THR A 51 9.00 6.06 11.88
N LYS A 52 8.69 4.84 11.44
CA LYS A 52 7.52 4.57 10.59
C LYS A 52 6.21 5.06 11.22
N GLU A 53 6.07 4.88 12.52
CA GLU A 53 4.90 5.30 13.31
C GLU A 53 4.77 6.83 13.32
N THR A 54 5.87 7.53 13.52
CA THR A 54 5.91 9.01 13.51
C THR A 54 5.58 9.54 12.11
N ILE A 55 6.19 8.99 11.06
CA ILE A 55 5.92 9.34 9.67
C ILE A 55 4.44 9.13 9.33
N SER A 56 3.88 7.97 9.66
CA SER A 56 2.47 7.63 9.43
C SER A 56 1.54 8.64 10.11
N LYS A 57 1.76 8.91 11.39
CA LYS A 57 0.96 9.86 12.18
C LYS A 57 1.03 11.28 11.62
N LYS A 58 2.23 11.74 11.29
CA LYS A 58 2.50 13.08 10.77
C LYS A 58 1.79 13.32 9.43
N ILE A 59 1.89 12.36 8.50
CA ILE A 59 1.20 12.42 7.20
C ILE A 59 -0.31 12.38 7.38
N LYS A 60 -0.84 11.45 8.19
CA LYS A 60 -2.27 11.34 8.47
C LYS A 60 -2.84 12.65 9.03
N GLN A 61 -2.16 13.24 9.99
CA GLN A 61 -2.56 14.52 10.59
C GLN A 61 -2.49 15.67 9.58
N GLY A 62 -1.44 15.76 8.79
CA GLY A 62 -1.29 16.79 7.75
C GLY A 62 -2.40 16.72 6.69
N ILE A 63 -2.74 15.52 6.23
CA ILE A 63 -3.85 15.31 5.29
C ILE A 63 -5.18 15.72 5.95
N HIS A 64 -5.41 15.32 7.19
CA HIS A 64 -6.63 15.67 7.91
C HIS A 64 -6.77 17.19 8.09
N GLN A 65 -5.72 17.87 8.47
CA GLN A 65 -5.72 19.33 8.65
C GLN A 65 -6.00 20.09 7.35
N LYS A 66 -5.44 19.61 6.23
CA LYS A 66 -5.58 20.31 4.93
C LYS A 66 -6.89 19.99 4.20
N TYR A 67 -7.36 18.74 4.28
CA TYR A 67 -8.47 18.25 3.46
C TYR A 67 -9.66 17.72 4.27
N GLU A 68 -9.54 17.62 5.59
CA GLU A 68 -10.53 16.99 6.48
C GLU A 68 -10.79 15.50 6.16
N TYR A 69 -9.86 14.84 5.47
CA TYR A 69 -9.94 13.40 5.15
C TYR A 69 -9.27 12.57 6.23
N ASP A 70 -9.89 11.43 6.58
CA ASP A 70 -9.28 10.39 7.40
C ASP A 70 -8.66 9.33 6.49
N VAL A 71 -7.40 9.53 6.14
CA VAL A 71 -6.65 8.66 5.23
C VAL A 71 -5.69 7.79 6.01
N PRO A 72 -5.87 6.46 6.00
CA PRO A 72 -4.89 5.55 6.56
C PRO A 72 -3.57 5.60 5.78
N VAL A 73 -2.46 5.54 6.54
CA VAL A 73 -1.10 5.64 6.01
C VAL A 73 -0.31 4.42 6.43
N ILE A 74 0.25 3.69 5.47
CA ILE A 74 1.11 2.52 5.70
C ILE A 74 2.53 2.86 5.24
N VAL A 75 3.51 2.65 6.12
CA VAL A 75 4.91 2.97 5.87
C VAL A 75 5.75 1.70 5.88
N ARG A 76 6.65 1.57 4.91
CA ARG A 76 7.61 0.46 4.80
C ARG A 76 9.01 0.98 4.52
N THR A 77 10.01 0.31 5.06
CA THR A 77 11.39 0.51 4.64
C THR A 77 11.63 -0.16 3.29
N VAL A 78 12.66 0.26 2.58
CA VAL A 78 13.07 -0.38 1.32
C VAL A 78 13.36 -1.87 1.52
N SER A 79 14.03 -2.24 2.63
CA SER A 79 14.34 -3.64 2.95
C SER A 79 13.10 -4.49 3.19
N GLU A 80 12.08 -3.96 3.91
CA GLU A 80 10.81 -4.65 4.10
C GLU A 80 10.09 -4.87 2.76
N TRP A 81 10.11 -3.85 1.91
CA TRP A 81 9.49 -3.89 0.59
C TRP A 81 10.14 -4.91 -0.34
N GLU A 82 11.47 -4.92 -0.38
CA GLU A 82 12.24 -5.88 -1.16
C GLU A 82 12.00 -7.32 -0.71
N LYS A 83 11.99 -7.55 0.61
CA LYS A 83 11.66 -8.87 1.19
C LYS A 83 10.26 -9.33 0.80
N ALA A 84 9.28 -8.42 0.82
CA ALA A 84 7.92 -8.73 0.41
C ALA A 84 7.85 -9.21 -1.05
N ILE A 85 8.53 -8.54 -1.97
CA ILE A 85 8.57 -8.96 -3.38
C ILE A 85 9.24 -10.34 -3.52
N LYS A 86 10.38 -10.55 -2.87
CA LYS A 86 11.13 -11.82 -2.94
C LYS A 86 10.38 -13.00 -2.35
N ALA A 87 9.52 -12.77 -1.36
CA ALA A 87 8.74 -13.80 -0.68
C ALA A 87 7.41 -14.15 -1.37
N TYR A 88 7.09 -13.55 -2.52
CA TYR A 88 5.86 -13.86 -3.25
C TYR A 88 5.79 -15.36 -3.59
N PRO A 89 4.74 -16.08 -3.15
CA PRO A 89 4.76 -17.55 -3.15
C PRO A 89 4.18 -18.21 -4.41
N PHE A 90 3.60 -17.42 -5.32
CA PHE A 90 2.95 -17.95 -6.52
C PHE A 90 3.75 -17.60 -7.78
N SER A 91 3.32 -18.14 -8.95
CA SER A 91 3.91 -17.78 -10.24
C SER A 91 3.67 -16.32 -10.60
N ILE A 92 4.68 -15.66 -11.17
CA ILE A 92 4.62 -14.29 -11.71
C ILE A 92 4.68 -14.24 -13.25
N GLU A 93 4.48 -15.39 -13.93
CA GLU A 93 4.47 -15.42 -15.40
C GLU A 93 3.43 -14.46 -16.00
N ASN A 94 2.29 -14.31 -15.33
CA ASN A 94 1.29 -13.31 -15.67
C ASN A 94 1.23 -12.24 -14.56
N GLU A 95 1.99 -11.17 -14.71
CA GLU A 95 2.06 -10.07 -13.75
C GLU A 95 0.72 -9.38 -13.50
N LYS A 96 -0.23 -9.46 -14.46
CA LYS A 96 -1.55 -8.79 -14.35
C LYS A 96 -2.45 -9.37 -13.28
N ILE A 97 -2.18 -10.60 -12.84
CA ILE A 97 -2.96 -11.28 -11.79
C ILE A 97 -2.26 -11.29 -10.43
N VAL A 98 -1.11 -10.63 -10.34
CA VAL A 98 -0.26 -10.55 -9.14
C VAL A 98 -0.45 -9.23 -8.43
N ALA A 99 -0.71 -9.29 -7.12
CA ALA A 99 -0.76 -8.10 -6.28
C ALA A 99 -0.30 -8.39 -4.84
N PHE A 100 -0.02 -7.32 -4.14
CA PHE A 100 0.45 -7.29 -2.76
C PHE A 100 -0.48 -6.40 -1.95
N SER A 101 -1.10 -6.93 -0.91
CA SER A 101 -1.90 -6.16 0.02
C SER A 101 -1.10 -5.93 1.30
N PHE A 102 -0.70 -4.70 1.52
CA PHE A 102 0.06 -4.28 2.70
C PHE A 102 -0.90 -3.95 3.83
N LEU A 103 -0.63 -4.47 5.02
CA LEU A 103 -1.45 -4.28 6.21
C LEU A 103 -0.79 -3.26 7.15
N ASN A 104 -1.60 -2.52 7.88
CA ASN A 104 -1.09 -1.55 8.86
C ASN A 104 -0.49 -2.22 10.12
N THR A 105 -0.94 -3.44 10.42
CA THR A 105 -0.48 -4.25 11.55
C THR A 105 -0.33 -5.72 11.13
N MET A 106 0.43 -6.48 11.90
CA MET A 106 0.54 -7.93 11.69
C MET A 106 -0.78 -8.62 11.95
N SER A 107 -1.18 -9.51 11.05
CA SER A 107 -2.32 -10.39 11.26
C SER A 107 -1.93 -11.55 12.18
N SER A 108 -2.80 -11.89 13.11
CA SER A 108 -2.73 -13.13 13.88
C SER A 108 -3.32 -14.34 13.13
N GLN A 109 -4.04 -14.09 12.04
CA GLN A 109 -4.67 -15.11 11.22
C GLN A 109 -3.78 -15.44 10.01
N THR A 110 -3.72 -16.71 9.66
CA THR A 110 -3.02 -17.23 8.48
C THR A 110 -3.98 -17.65 7.36
N GLU A 111 -5.25 -17.78 7.67
CA GLU A 111 -6.31 -18.15 6.75
C GLU A 111 -7.59 -17.36 7.03
N ILE A 112 -8.36 -17.11 5.97
CA ILE A 112 -9.67 -16.48 6.03
C ILE A 112 -10.66 -17.21 5.14
N GLU A 113 -11.91 -17.23 5.52
CA GLU A 113 -12.98 -17.75 4.66
C GLU A 113 -13.53 -16.63 3.78
N VAL A 114 -13.40 -16.80 2.46
CA VAL A 114 -13.96 -15.88 1.46
C VAL A 114 -14.82 -16.66 0.47
N LYS A 115 -16.12 -16.37 0.45
CA LYS A 115 -17.04 -17.03 -0.47
C LYS A 115 -16.85 -16.51 -1.91
N GLY A 116 -16.89 -17.44 -2.88
CA GLY A 116 -16.79 -17.11 -4.30
C GLY A 116 -15.40 -16.73 -4.77
N ILE A 117 -14.37 -17.17 -4.07
CA ILE A 117 -12.96 -16.92 -4.41
C ILE A 117 -12.54 -17.58 -5.74
N LYS A 118 -13.24 -18.68 -6.15
CA LYS A 118 -12.97 -19.41 -7.39
C LYS A 118 -11.50 -19.90 -7.48
N GLU A 119 -10.81 -19.50 -8.56
CA GLU A 119 -9.41 -19.86 -8.81
C GLU A 119 -8.40 -18.90 -8.18
N ASP A 120 -8.89 -17.82 -7.58
CA ASP A 120 -8.02 -16.84 -6.92
C ASP A 120 -7.38 -17.45 -5.68
N GLN A 121 -6.14 -17.10 -5.45
CA GLN A 121 -5.33 -17.60 -4.33
C GLN A 121 -4.76 -16.43 -3.52
N TYR A 122 -4.54 -16.68 -2.25
CA TYR A 122 -3.88 -15.73 -1.37
C TYR A 122 -2.97 -16.45 -0.37
N LYS A 123 -2.00 -15.74 0.16
CA LYS A 123 -1.22 -16.16 1.33
C LYS A 123 -1.04 -14.98 2.26
N ILE A 124 -1.40 -15.18 3.53
CA ILE A 124 -1.17 -14.20 4.60
C ILE A 124 0.20 -14.50 5.22
N ASP A 125 1.06 -13.49 5.27
CA ASP A 125 2.36 -13.57 5.94
C ASP A 125 2.59 -12.27 6.73
N LYS A 126 2.36 -12.33 8.04
CA LYS A 126 2.53 -11.19 8.97
C LYS A 126 1.67 -9.98 8.56
N ASP A 127 2.30 -8.95 8.02
CA ASP A 127 1.70 -7.68 7.65
C ASP A 127 1.53 -7.50 6.14
N ILE A 128 1.47 -8.63 5.40
CA ILE A 128 1.22 -8.65 3.97
C ILE A 128 0.30 -9.82 3.59
N VAL A 129 -0.55 -9.59 2.59
CA VAL A 129 -1.31 -10.65 1.90
C VAL A 129 -0.87 -10.68 0.45
N TYR A 130 -0.32 -11.78 0.03
CA TYR A 130 0.03 -12.06 -1.37
C TYR A 130 -1.22 -12.50 -2.12
N LEU A 131 -1.49 -11.90 -3.27
CA LEU A 131 -2.68 -12.16 -4.07
C LEU A 131 -2.29 -12.68 -5.46
N HIS A 132 -2.93 -13.77 -5.85
CA HIS A 132 -2.83 -14.36 -7.18
C HIS A 132 -4.24 -14.56 -7.71
N CYS A 133 -4.72 -13.64 -8.56
CA CYS A 133 -6.13 -13.52 -8.91
C CYS A 133 -6.36 -13.69 -10.43
N PRO A 134 -6.44 -14.93 -10.93
CA PRO A 134 -6.80 -15.19 -12.34
C PRO A 134 -8.13 -14.57 -12.77
N SER A 135 -9.07 -14.39 -11.85
CA SER A 135 -10.34 -13.67 -12.14
C SER A 135 -10.14 -12.20 -12.50
N GLY A 136 -8.96 -11.62 -12.20
CA GLY A 136 -8.65 -10.20 -12.35
C GLY A 136 -9.11 -9.34 -11.17
N PHE A 137 -8.40 -8.25 -10.90
CA PHE A 137 -8.65 -7.40 -9.73
C PHE A 137 -9.96 -6.61 -9.77
N GLY A 138 -10.60 -6.50 -10.93
CA GLY A 138 -11.96 -5.96 -11.05
C GLY A 138 -13.06 -6.95 -10.66
N ARG A 139 -12.77 -8.23 -10.54
CA ARG A 139 -13.75 -9.31 -10.29
C ARG A 139 -13.48 -10.14 -9.05
N THR A 140 -12.23 -10.15 -8.57
CA THR A 140 -11.86 -10.92 -7.38
C THR A 140 -12.67 -10.54 -6.15
N LYS A 141 -12.92 -11.52 -5.29
CA LYS A 141 -13.51 -11.30 -3.96
C LYS A 141 -12.47 -10.91 -2.91
N LEU A 142 -11.18 -11.01 -3.23
CA LEU A 142 -10.06 -10.65 -2.35
C LEU A 142 -9.79 -9.13 -2.42
N THR A 143 -10.80 -8.35 -2.06
CA THR A 143 -10.73 -6.87 -2.05
C THR A 143 -10.17 -6.35 -0.73
N ASN A 144 -9.67 -5.11 -0.71
CA ASN A 144 -9.24 -4.45 0.52
C ASN A 144 -10.32 -4.53 1.62
N ASN A 145 -11.58 -4.23 1.28
CA ASN A 145 -12.67 -4.23 2.26
C ASN A 145 -12.90 -5.62 2.86
N ILE A 146 -12.79 -6.69 2.08
CA ILE A 146 -12.93 -8.06 2.58
C ILE A 146 -11.73 -8.44 3.46
N LEU A 147 -10.51 -8.13 3.04
CA LEU A 147 -9.31 -8.37 3.84
C LEU A 147 -9.37 -7.61 5.16
N GLU A 148 -9.71 -6.32 5.14
CA GLU A 148 -9.84 -5.49 6.32
C GLU A 148 -10.87 -6.04 7.31
N LYS A 149 -12.05 -6.42 6.81
CA LYS A 149 -13.12 -7.00 7.64
C LYS A 149 -12.74 -8.34 8.24
N LYS A 150 -12.10 -9.22 7.45
CA LYS A 150 -11.76 -10.59 7.89
C LYS A 150 -10.57 -10.63 8.83
N LEU A 151 -9.60 -9.74 8.65
CA LEU A 151 -8.35 -9.70 9.41
C LEU A 151 -8.38 -8.67 10.55
N ASP A 152 -9.40 -7.81 10.60
CA ASP A 152 -9.49 -6.68 11.54
C ASP A 152 -8.27 -5.75 11.46
N VAL A 153 -7.92 -5.36 10.25
CA VAL A 153 -6.77 -4.50 9.93
C VAL A 153 -7.17 -3.46 8.89
N ILE A 154 -6.25 -2.54 8.60
CA ILE A 154 -6.32 -1.69 7.40
C ILE A 154 -5.42 -2.30 6.34
N ALA A 155 -5.91 -2.42 5.11
CA ALA A 155 -5.21 -3.00 3.99
C ALA A 155 -5.23 -2.08 2.76
N THR A 156 -4.11 -2.00 2.05
CA THR A 156 -4.04 -1.34 0.76
C THR A 156 -3.27 -2.18 -0.25
N THR A 157 -3.87 -2.42 -1.40
CA THR A 157 -3.34 -3.34 -2.42
C THR A 157 -2.65 -2.55 -3.54
N ARG A 158 -1.51 -3.07 -3.98
CA ARG A 158 -0.80 -2.60 -5.17
C ARG A 158 -0.53 -3.78 -6.09
N ASN A 159 -0.74 -3.58 -7.40
CA ASN A 159 -0.40 -4.59 -8.40
C ASN A 159 1.13 -4.75 -8.53
N TYR A 160 1.55 -5.83 -9.18
CA TYR A 160 2.96 -6.16 -9.37
C TYR A 160 3.76 -5.00 -9.97
N LYS A 161 3.28 -4.43 -11.06
CA LYS A 161 3.96 -3.33 -11.76
C LYS A 161 4.21 -2.13 -10.85
N THR A 162 3.21 -1.71 -10.09
CA THR A 162 3.35 -0.61 -9.13
C THR A 162 4.32 -0.97 -8.01
N THR A 163 4.23 -2.19 -7.48
CA THR A 163 5.08 -2.65 -6.37
C THR A 163 6.55 -2.68 -6.78
N VAL A 164 6.87 -3.20 -7.95
CA VAL A 164 8.24 -3.22 -8.49
C VAL A 164 8.73 -1.79 -8.81
N LYS A 165 7.88 -0.96 -9.40
CA LYS A 165 8.24 0.44 -9.73
C LYS A 165 8.58 1.26 -8.48
N LEU A 166 7.85 1.06 -7.39
CA LEU A 166 8.14 1.75 -6.13
C LEU A 166 9.48 1.31 -5.53
N LEU A 167 9.84 0.03 -5.65
CA LEU A 167 11.18 -0.42 -5.24
C LEU A 167 12.27 0.24 -6.09
N GLU A 168 12.12 0.24 -7.41
CA GLU A 168 13.05 0.90 -8.34
C GLU A 168 13.25 2.38 -7.98
N MET A 169 12.17 3.11 -7.76
CA MET A 169 12.24 4.53 -7.38
C MET A 169 12.93 4.75 -6.04
N ALA A 170 12.67 3.89 -5.06
CA ALA A 170 13.26 4.00 -3.72
C ALA A 170 14.74 3.62 -3.66
N THR A 171 15.22 2.80 -4.59
CA THR A 171 16.63 2.40 -4.67
C THR A 171 17.49 3.34 -5.52
N ASN A 172 16.86 4.18 -6.35
CA ASN A 172 17.52 5.14 -7.23
C ASN A 172 17.49 6.58 -6.69
N GLN A 173 17.20 6.76 -5.41
CA GLN A 173 17.26 8.06 -4.71
C GLN A 173 18.68 8.43 -4.28
#